data_7f1db0763355950655a54ccf689d38be
#
_entry.id   7f1db0763355950655a54ccf689d38be
#
_cell.length_a   1.000
_cell.length_b   1.000
_cell.length_c   1.000
_cell.angle_alpha   90.00
_cell.angle_beta   90.00
_cell.angle_gamma   90.00
#
_symmetry.space_group_name_H-M   'P 1'
#
loop_
_entity.id
_entity.type
_entity.pdbx_description
1 polymer ?
#
loop_
_entity_poly.entity_id
_entity_poly.type
_entity_poly.pdbx_seq_one_letter_code
_entity_poly.pdbx_strand_id
1 'polypeptide(L)'
;MIIGRIAALCVVAVAVVGCSTTVTGSPAPEGAAPAAAAGSGGEGAPVDACKLLEPAEVQDLIGANDGGKGSPGAASICTWKTADELSVTVDVGQAGTAVNGLPAWDPALGPEKPLPDGMRSLSGGQVQFVAGTRDCAVQVVTDPFSKDDEQKAVTLAKLVQSRL
;
A
#
# COMPACT_ATOMS: atom_id res chain seq x y z
N MET A 1 15.05 -57.80 2.24
CA MET A 1 13.64 -58.21 2.39
C MET A 1 12.83 -56.95 2.09
N ILE A 2 12.53 -56.62 0.87
CA ILE A 2 11.47 -57.15 -0.04
C ILE A 2 10.08 -56.57 0.37
N ILE A 3 9.56 -55.79 -0.59
CA ILE A 3 8.16 -55.59 -0.98
C ILE A 3 7.37 -54.57 -0.11
N GLY A 4 6.68 -53.54 -0.63
CA GLY A 4 5.82 -53.54 -1.82
C GLY A 4 5.30 -52.18 -2.19
N ARG A 5 5.05 -52.10 -3.42
CA ARG A 5 4.37 -51.05 -4.23
C ARG A 5 2.93 -50.83 -3.77
N ILE A 6 2.39 -49.63 -3.90
CA ILE A 6 1.08 -49.43 -4.56
C ILE A 6 1.02 -47.95 -5.02
N ALA A 7 0.87 -47.79 -6.33
CA ALA A 7 0.50 -46.55 -7.00
C ALA A 7 -1.02 -46.39 -6.95
N ALA A 8 -1.50 -45.21 -6.68
CA ALA A 8 -2.89 -44.83 -6.98
C ALA A 8 -2.88 -43.43 -7.63
N LEU A 9 -3.01 -43.46 -8.97
CA LEU A 9 -3.36 -42.27 -9.76
C LEU A 9 -4.86 -41.99 -9.56
N CYS A 10 -5.19 -40.84 -9.03
CA CYS A 10 -6.54 -40.26 -9.17
C CYS A 10 -6.45 -39.05 -10.09
N VAL A 11 -6.90 -39.27 -11.35
CA VAL A 11 -7.16 -38.22 -12.31
C VAL A 11 -8.55 -37.63 -11.99
N VAL A 12 -8.59 -36.39 -11.52
CA VAL A 12 -9.86 -35.65 -11.37
C VAL A 12 -9.95 -34.68 -12.55
N ALA A 13 -10.84 -34.98 -13.49
CA ALA A 13 -11.23 -34.08 -14.57
C ALA A 13 -12.24 -33.07 -14.03
N VAL A 14 -11.85 -31.79 -13.96
CA VAL A 14 -12.76 -30.68 -13.65
C VAL A 14 -13.28 -30.09 -14.96
N ALA A 15 -14.55 -30.35 -15.24
CA ALA A 15 -15.28 -29.71 -16.34
C ALA A 15 -15.67 -28.27 -15.92
N VAL A 16 -15.11 -27.28 -16.62
CA VAL A 16 -15.50 -25.88 -16.46
C VAL A 16 -16.70 -25.61 -17.36
N VAL A 17 -17.89 -25.48 -16.76
CA VAL A 17 -19.10 -25.05 -17.45
C VAL A 17 -19.08 -23.52 -17.46
N GLY A 18 -18.78 -22.92 -18.63
CA GLY A 18 -18.90 -21.48 -18.85
C GLY A 18 -20.36 -21.05 -19.00
N CYS A 19 -20.88 -20.26 -18.06
CA CYS A 19 -22.14 -19.55 -18.25
C CYS A 19 -21.86 -18.18 -18.88
N SER A 20 -22.09 -18.07 -20.18
CA SER A 20 -22.20 -16.80 -20.88
C SER A 20 -23.60 -16.24 -20.71
N THR A 21 -23.78 -15.24 -19.88
CA THR A 21 -25.01 -14.45 -19.78
C THR A 21 -25.00 -13.38 -20.89
N THR A 22 -25.76 -13.61 -21.95
CA THR A 22 -26.11 -12.57 -22.91
C THR A 22 -27.15 -11.64 -22.28
N VAL A 23 -26.75 -10.41 -21.95
CA VAL A 23 -27.67 -9.35 -21.52
C VAL A 23 -28.32 -8.78 -22.78
N THR A 24 -29.59 -9.14 -23.00
CA THR A 24 -30.44 -8.53 -24.01
C THR A 24 -30.91 -7.16 -23.47
N GLY A 25 -30.46 -6.06 -24.09
CA GLY A 25 -30.85 -4.71 -23.70
C GLY A 25 -32.33 -4.46 -23.98
N SER A 26 -33.10 -4.10 -22.96
CA SER A 26 -34.39 -3.46 -23.10
C SER A 26 -34.22 -1.98 -23.42
N PRO A 27 -35.03 -1.38 -24.32
CA PRO A 27 -34.95 0.06 -24.57
C PRO A 27 -35.42 0.84 -23.36
N ALA A 28 -34.59 1.79 -22.91
CA ALA A 28 -34.92 2.71 -21.83
C ALA A 28 -35.93 3.76 -22.32
N PRO A 29 -36.90 4.20 -21.49
CA PRO A 29 -37.77 5.31 -21.83
C PRO A 29 -37.00 6.64 -21.82
N GLU A 30 -37.11 7.41 -22.89
CA GLU A 30 -36.66 8.80 -22.97
C GLU A 30 -37.38 9.64 -21.91
N GLY A 31 -36.55 10.22 -20.97
CA GLY A 31 -37.09 11.20 -20.03
C GLY A 31 -36.51 11.18 -18.61
N ALA A 32 -35.49 10.40 -18.35
CA ALA A 32 -34.79 10.50 -17.06
C ALA A 32 -33.74 11.61 -17.11
N ALA A 33 -33.91 12.62 -16.24
CA ALA A 33 -32.86 13.61 -15.97
C ALA A 33 -31.54 12.90 -15.65
N PRO A 34 -30.38 13.45 -16.04
CA PRO A 34 -29.11 12.82 -15.75
C PRO A 34 -28.98 12.71 -14.24
N ALA A 35 -29.03 11.47 -13.75
CA ALA A 35 -28.57 11.18 -12.40
C ALA A 35 -27.13 11.72 -12.34
N ALA A 36 -26.91 12.63 -11.39
CA ALA A 36 -25.57 13.11 -11.09
C ALA A 36 -24.68 11.88 -10.99
N ALA A 37 -23.76 11.76 -11.92
CA ALA A 37 -22.73 10.73 -11.88
C ALA A 37 -22.09 10.84 -10.50
N ALA A 38 -22.33 9.84 -9.66
CA ALA A 38 -21.53 9.63 -8.48
C ALA A 38 -20.09 9.64 -9.00
N GLY A 39 -19.31 10.64 -8.57
CA GLY A 39 -18.00 10.90 -9.12
C GLY A 39 -17.21 9.61 -9.16
N SER A 40 -16.92 9.16 -10.37
CA SER A 40 -15.80 8.25 -10.59
C SER A 40 -14.61 8.99 -9.99
N GLY A 41 -14.20 8.58 -8.79
CA GLY A 41 -12.98 9.07 -8.18
C GLY A 41 -11.90 8.90 -9.22
N GLY A 42 -11.44 10.05 -9.77
CA GLY A 42 -10.46 10.02 -10.84
C GLY A 42 -9.31 9.15 -10.39
N GLU A 43 -8.94 8.18 -11.21
CA GLU A 43 -7.69 7.47 -11.03
C GLU A 43 -6.62 8.56 -10.96
N GLY A 44 -6.12 8.79 -9.70
CA GLY A 44 -5.10 9.81 -9.48
C GLY A 44 -3.88 9.47 -10.31
N ALA A 45 -3.15 10.49 -10.74
CA ALA A 45 -1.95 10.32 -11.54
C ALA A 45 -1.06 9.22 -10.91
N PRO A 46 -0.39 8.40 -11.74
CA PRO A 46 0.59 7.44 -11.26
C PRO A 46 1.65 8.12 -10.39
N VAL A 47 1.98 7.47 -9.28
CA VAL A 47 3.00 7.93 -8.35
C VAL A 47 4.18 6.96 -8.43
N ASP A 48 5.38 7.53 -8.34
CA ASP A 48 6.61 6.74 -8.16
C ASP A 48 7.16 7.05 -6.76
N ALA A 49 6.90 6.14 -5.82
CA ALA A 49 7.30 6.30 -4.43
C ALA A 49 8.82 6.45 -4.26
N CYS A 50 9.61 5.91 -5.19
CA CYS A 50 11.07 6.04 -5.17
C CYS A 50 11.56 7.46 -5.47
N LYS A 51 10.71 8.33 -6.02
CA LYS A 51 11.02 9.74 -6.30
C LYS A 51 10.56 10.70 -5.20
N LEU A 52 9.88 10.20 -4.18
CA LEU A 52 9.37 11.03 -3.09
C LEU A 52 10.42 11.36 -2.03
N LEU A 53 11.52 10.62 -1.99
CA LEU A 53 12.66 10.92 -1.12
C LEU A 53 13.92 11.12 -1.96
N GLU A 54 14.70 12.12 -1.59
CA GLU A 54 16.01 12.35 -2.20
C GLU A 54 17.00 11.29 -1.71
N PRO A 55 17.96 10.85 -2.55
CA PRO A 55 18.97 9.86 -2.13
C PRO A 55 19.73 10.25 -0.85
N ALA A 56 20.01 11.54 -0.67
CA ALA A 56 20.69 12.05 0.53
C ALA A 56 19.84 11.87 1.80
N GLU A 57 18.52 12.10 1.72
CA GLU A 57 17.61 11.96 2.86
C GLU A 57 17.56 10.52 3.38
N VAL A 58 17.60 9.55 2.48
CA VAL A 58 17.65 8.14 2.82
C VAL A 58 19.04 7.75 3.33
N GLN A 59 20.10 8.23 2.67
CA GLN A 59 21.48 7.94 3.07
C GLN A 59 21.83 8.47 4.46
N ASP A 60 21.30 9.64 4.83
CA ASP A 60 21.47 10.23 6.16
C ASP A 60 20.84 9.39 7.27
N LEU A 61 19.84 8.57 6.95
CA LEU A 61 19.14 7.73 7.92
C LEU A 61 19.71 6.32 8.05
N ILE A 62 20.00 5.68 6.92
CA ILE A 62 20.40 4.27 6.89
C ILE A 62 21.78 4.03 6.27
N GLY A 63 22.46 5.09 5.79
CA GLY A 63 23.75 4.96 5.13
C GLY A 63 23.67 4.50 3.68
N ALA A 64 24.78 3.94 3.18
CA ALA A 64 24.85 3.41 1.82
C ALA A 64 23.81 2.29 1.61
N ASN A 65 22.97 2.43 0.60
CA ASN A 65 21.84 1.55 0.33
C ASN A 65 21.75 1.18 -1.16
N ASP A 66 20.77 0.39 -1.52
CA ASP A 66 20.59 -0.17 -2.87
C ASP A 66 19.97 0.80 -3.89
N GLY A 67 19.74 2.06 -3.51
CA GLY A 67 19.18 3.11 -4.37
C GLY A 67 17.64 3.09 -4.49
N GLY A 68 16.98 2.25 -3.70
CA GLY A 68 15.53 2.09 -3.69
C GLY A 68 15.00 1.21 -4.83
N LYS A 69 14.12 0.31 -4.47
CA LYS A 69 13.43 -0.61 -5.40
C LYS A 69 11.94 -0.57 -5.16
N GLY A 70 11.19 -0.43 -6.21
CA GLY A 70 9.74 -0.33 -6.09
C GLY A 70 8.99 -0.55 -7.39
N SER A 71 7.67 -0.42 -7.27
CA SER A 71 6.74 -0.51 -8.38
C SER A 71 5.99 0.81 -8.49
N PRO A 72 6.27 1.64 -9.49
CA PRO A 72 5.47 2.85 -9.73
C PRO A 72 4.07 2.48 -10.22
N GLY A 73 3.09 3.31 -9.88
CA GLY A 73 1.71 3.08 -10.31
C GLY A 73 0.70 3.99 -9.60
N ALA A 74 -0.58 3.64 -9.71
CA ALA A 74 -1.66 4.34 -8.99
C ALA A 74 -1.54 4.16 -7.47
N ALA A 75 -1.10 2.98 -7.04
CA ALA A 75 -0.50 2.73 -5.73
C ALA A 75 0.96 2.30 -5.96
N SER A 76 1.86 2.67 -5.08
CA SER A 76 3.30 2.47 -5.29
C SER A 76 4.03 2.28 -3.97
N ILE A 77 4.98 1.37 -3.97
CA ILE A 77 5.84 1.12 -2.82
C ILE A 77 7.29 1.27 -3.28
N CYS A 78 8.12 1.91 -2.46
CA CYS A 78 9.56 1.92 -2.63
C CYS A 78 10.26 1.53 -1.33
N THR A 79 11.25 0.65 -1.42
CA THR A 79 12.07 0.22 -0.29
C THR A 79 13.54 0.39 -0.61
N TRP A 80 14.26 1.08 0.25
CA TRP A 80 15.72 1.20 0.26
C TRP A 80 16.25 0.28 1.35
N LYS A 81 17.27 -0.49 1.03
CA LYS A 81 17.91 -1.43 1.97
C LYS A 81 19.41 -1.30 1.97
N THR A 82 20.00 -1.51 3.14
CA THR A 82 21.45 -1.70 3.31
C THR A 82 21.80 -3.17 3.36
N ALA A 83 23.10 -3.49 3.32
CA ALA A 83 23.60 -4.86 3.52
C ALA A 83 23.33 -5.40 4.93
N ASP A 84 23.17 -4.51 5.91
CA ASP A 84 22.91 -4.83 7.32
C ASP A 84 21.41 -4.84 7.65
N GLU A 85 20.54 -4.97 6.65
CA GLU A 85 19.07 -5.05 6.77
C GLU A 85 18.40 -3.77 7.33
N LEU A 86 19.11 -2.65 7.43
CA LEU A 86 18.47 -1.36 7.71
C LEU A 86 17.61 -0.96 6.50
N SER A 87 16.48 -0.32 6.75
CA SER A 87 15.59 0.00 5.64
C SER A 87 14.73 1.24 5.87
N VAL A 88 14.36 1.86 4.75
CA VAL A 88 13.29 2.84 4.64
C VAL A 88 12.29 2.31 3.62
N THR A 89 11.00 2.33 3.95
CA THR A 89 9.93 1.99 3.01
C THR A 89 8.93 3.14 2.95
N VAL A 90 8.56 3.54 1.75
CA VAL A 90 7.46 4.47 1.47
C VAL A 90 6.38 3.71 0.73
N ASP A 91 5.18 3.71 1.28
CA ASP A 91 3.97 3.15 0.66
C ASP A 91 3.00 4.28 0.36
N VAL A 92 2.58 4.37 -0.90
CA VAL A 92 1.63 5.36 -1.38
C VAL A 92 0.41 4.64 -1.92
N GLY A 93 -0.68 4.71 -1.19
CA GLY A 93 -1.95 4.12 -1.59
C GLY A 93 -2.55 4.77 -2.84
N GLN A 94 -3.59 4.16 -3.37
CA GLN A 94 -4.35 4.70 -4.50
C GLN A 94 -5.07 6.00 -4.11
N ALA A 95 -5.30 6.87 -5.07
CA ALA A 95 -6.16 8.04 -4.86
C ALA A 95 -7.56 7.60 -4.45
N GLY A 96 -8.16 8.32 -3.52
CA GLY A 96 -9.49 8.03 -3.01
C GLY A 96 -9.53 7.05 -1.82
N THR A 97 -8.39 6.49 -1.39
CA THR A 97 -8.35 5.56 -0.24
C THR A 97 -8.48 6.26 1.12
N ALA A 98 -8.26 7.57 1.16
CA ALA A 98 -8.32 8.37 2.39
C ALA A 98 -9.08 9.71 2.22
N VAL A 99 -10.16 9.74 1.44
CA VAL A 99 -10.96 10.95 1.18
C VAL A 99 -11.54 11.55 2.48
N ASN A 100 -11.86 10.72 3.47
CA ASN A 100 -12.42 11.12 4.76
C ASN A 100 -11.40 11.01 5.92
N GLY A 101 -10.12 11.03 5.63
CA GLY A 101 -9.07 10.78 6.60
C GLY A 101 -8.56 9.34 6.56
N LEU A 102 -7.76 8.96 7.58
CA LEU A 102 -7.26 7.60 7.69
C LEU A 102 -8.41 6.58 7.78
N PRO A 103 -8.26 5.38 7.22
CA PRO A 103 -9.22 4.29 7.38
C PRO A 103 -9.52 4.01 8.86
N ALA A 104 -10.69 3.46 9.15
CA ALA A 104 -11.03 3.05 10.51
C ALA A 104 -9.95 2.12 11.08
N TRP A 105 -9.62 2.33 12.36
CA TRP A 105 -8.65 1.47 13.03
C TRP A 105 -9.18 0.05 13.19
N ASP A 106 -8.34 -0.93 12.92
CA ASP A 106 -8.64 -2.33 13.21
C ASP A 106 -8.23 -2.67 14.66
N PRO A 107 -9.19 -2.96 15.56
CA PRO A 107 -8.88 -3.32 16.94
C PRO A 107 -7.99 -4.57 17.10
N ALA A 108 -7.93 -5.43 16.08
CA ALA A 108 -7.05 -6.61 16.09
C ALA A 108 -5.55 -6.23 16.08
N LEU A 109 -5.22 -5.01 15.66
CA LEU A 109 -3.86 -4.47 15.70
C LEU A 109 -3.45 -3.94 17.08
N GLY A 110 -4.33 -4.04 18.08
CA GLY A 110 -4.13 -3.49 19.42
C GLY A 110 -4.66 -2.05 19.55
N PRO A 111 -4.28 -1.31 20.61
CA PRO A 111 -4.73 0.06 20.80
C PRO A 111 -4.14 0.99 19.73
N GLU A 112 -4.99 1.84 19.17
CA GLU A 112 -4.54 2.90 18.25
C GLU A 112 -3.60 3.86 18.99
N LYS A 113 -2.50 4.22 18.32
CA LYS A 113 -1.53 5.19 18.83
C LYS A 113 -1.50 6.42 17.92
N PRO A 114 -2.30 7.44 18.23
CA PRO A 114 -2.33 8.67 17.45
C PRO A 114 -1.00 9.44 17.58
N LEU A 115 -0.61 10.09 16.49
CA LEU A 115 0.55 10.95 16.38
C LEU A 115 0.09 12.36 15.97
N PRO A 116 0.97 13.39 16.08
CA PRO A 116 0.68 14.72 15.59
C PRO A 116 0.26 14.74 14.11
N ASP A 117 -0.42 15.81 13.69
CA ASP A 117 -0.82 16.08 12.30
C ASP A 117 -1.74 15.02 11.69
N GLY A 118 -2.56 14.35 12.52
CA GLY A 118 -3.50 13.33 12.06
C GLY A 118 -2.85 12.03 11.59
N MET A 119 -1.58 11.81 11.94
CA MET A 119 -0.87 10.56 11.70
C MET A 119 -1.17 9.54 12.80
N ARG A 120 -0.83 8.29 12.56
CA ARG A 120 -0.85 7.25 13.60
C ARG A 120 0.31 6.28 13.46
N SER A 121 0.76 5.79 14.60
CA SER A 121 1.82 4.79 14.67
C SER A 121 1.27 3.40 14.43
N LEU A 122 1.96 2.64 13.62
CA LEU A 122 1.83 1.20 13.49
C LEU A 122 3.03 0.51 14.16
N SER A 123 3.05 -0.81 14.19
CA SER A 123 4.18 -1.54 14.75
C SER A 123 5.45 -1.40 13.90
N GLY A 124 6.63 -1.58 14.50
CA GLY A 124 7.90 -1.69 13.79
C GLY A 124 8.40 -0.39 13.15
N GLY A 125 8.20 0.76 13.79
CA GLY A 125 8.68 2.04 13.27
C GLY A 125 7.90 2.55 12.05
N GLN A 126 6.69 2.06 11.82
CA GLN A 126 5.84 2.49 10.73
C GLN A 126 4.86 3.58 11.19
N VAL A 127 4.67 4.59 10.34
CA VAL A 127 3.73 5.70 10.52
C VAL A 127 2.78 5.74 9.34
N GLN A 128 1.48 5.75 9.62
CA GLN A 128 0.42 5.90 8.62
C GLN A 128 -0.10 7.34 8.63
N PHE A 129 -0.39 7.89 7.46
CA PHE A 129 -0.82 9.27 7.29
C PHE A 129 -1.63 9.46 6.00
N VAL A 130 -2.32 10.57 5.90
CA VAL A 130 -3.03 10.96 4.67
C VAL A 130 -2.18 11.96 3.88
N ALA A 131 -2.05 11.74 2.57
CA ALA A 131 -1.50 12.72 1.64
C ALA A 131 -2.47 12.93 0.47
N GLY A 132 -3.04 14.13 0.39
CA GLY A 132 -4.16 14.40 -0.51
C GLY A 132 -5.37 13.51 -0.18
N THR A 133 -5.70 12.57 -1.06
CA THR A 133 -6.78 11.59 -0.84
C THR A 133 -6.26 10.16 -0.70
N ARG A 134 -4.96 9.99 -0.43
CA ARG A 134 -4.27 8.71 -0.37
C ARG A 134 -3.96 8.32 1.07
N ASP A 135 -4.19 7.06 1.39
CA ASP A 135 -3.66 6.43 2.60
C ASP A 135 -2.22 6.02 2.33
N CYS A 136 -1.29 6.57 3.09
CA CYS A 136 0.14 6.39 2.89
C CYS A 136 0.78 5.89 4.17
N ALA A 137 1.93 5.23 4.02
CA ALA A 137 2.74 4.83 5.16
C ALA A 137 4.24 5.02 4.88
N VAL A 138 4.98 5.32 5.93
CA VAL A 138 6.45 5.31 5.94
C VAL A 138 6.92 4.42 7.07
N GLN A 139 7.86 3.56 6.79
CA GLN A 139 8.54 2.73 7.79
C GLN A 139 10.04 3.02 7.77
N VAL A 140 10.61 3.13 8.95
CA VAL A 140 12.06 3.26 9.14
C VAL A 140 12.52 2.15 10.08
N VAL A 141 13.59 1.46 9.69
CA VAL A 141 14.25 0.43 10.50
C VAL A 141 15.73 0.74 10.47
N THR A 142 16.26 1.37 11.53
CA THR A 142 17.70 1.67 11.67
C THR A 142 18.38 0.76 12.68
N ASP A 143 17.59 0.13 13.55
CA ASP A 143 17.99 -0.90 14.50
C ASP A 143 16.70 -1.62 14.88
N PRO A 144 16.63 -2.95 14.89
CA PRO A 144 15.40 -3.68 15.22
C PRO A 144 14.81 -3.35 16.60
N PHE A 145 15.55 -2.62 17.45
CA PHE A 145 15.12 -2.18 18.78
C PHE A 145 15.13 -0.66 18.95
N SER A 146 15.36 0.11 17.89
CA SER A 146 15.41 1.58 17.98
C SER A 146 14.04 2.18 18.32
N LYS A 147 14.01 2.98 19.38
CA LYS A 147 12.81 3.76 19.75
C LYS A 147 12.67 5.03 18.91
N ASP A 148 13.72 5.41 18.20
CA ASP A 148 13.77 6.65 17.41
C ASP A 148 13.24 6.47 16.00
N ASP A 149 13.03 5.21 15.54
CA ASP A 149 12.59 4.92 14.19
C ASP A 149 11.21 5.51 13.89
N GLU A 150 10.29 5.50 14.88
CA GLU A 150 8.98 6.15 14.74
C GLU A 150 9.13 7.67 14.50
N GLN A 151 10.02 8.35 15.25
CA GLN A 151 10.24 9.78 15.06
C GLN A 151 10.87 10.11 13.71
N LYS A 152 11.79 9.26 13.24
CA LYS A 152 12.37 9.37 11.89
C LYS A 152 11.30 9.15 10.83
N ALA A 153 10.43 8.15 11.00
CA ALA A 153 9.30 7.89 10.12
C ALA A 153 8.32 9.07 10.06
N VAL A 154 7.99 9.72 11.20
CA VAL A 154 7.17 10.95 11.24
C VAL A 154 7.82 12.06 10.42
N THR A 155 9.14 12.23 10.52
CA THR A 155 9.86 13.26 9.76
C THR A 155 9.79 12.99 8.26
N LEU A 156 10.01 11.75 7.83
CA LEU A 156 9.90 11.37 6.43
C LEU A 156 8.45 11.44 5.92
N ALA A 157 7.46 11.07 6.75
CA ALA A 157 6.05 11.16 6.40
C ALA A 157 5.64 12.60 6.04
N LYS A 158 6.13 13.59 6.79
CA LYS A 158 5.92 15.02 6.48
C LYS A 158 6.56 15.44 5.15
N LEU A 159 7.75 14.94 4.84
CA LEU A 159 8.38 15.18 3.54
C LEU A 159 7.56 14.57 2.40
N VAL A 160 7.17 13.31 2.51
CA VAL A 160 6.34 12.61 1.52
C VAL A 160 5.00 13.34 1.36
N GLN A 161 4.36 13.77 2.46
CA GLN A 161 3.10 14.52 2.45
C GLN A 161 3.20 15.85 1.69
N SER A 162 4.36 16.52 1.78
CA SER A 162 4.60 17.78 1.09
C SER A 162 4.91 17.64 -0.41
N ARG A 163 5.16 16.42 -0.88
CA ARG A 163 5.56 16.10 -2.26
C ARG A 163 4.47 15.38 -3.07
N LEU A 164 3.37 15.03 -2.42
CA LEU A 164 2.17 14.42 -3.00
C LEU A 164 1.04 15.43 -3.16
#